data_b1c4f368c7320482c572a2701a8a9776
#
_entry.id   b1c4f368c7320482c572a2701a8a9776
#
_cell.length_a   1.000
_cell.length_b   1.000
_cell.length_c   1.000
_cell.angle_alpha   90.00
_cell.angle_beta   90.00
_cell.angle_gamma   90.00
#
_symmetry.space_group_name_H-M   'P 1'
#
loop_
_entity.id
_entity.type
_entity.pdbx_description
1 polymer ?
#
loop_
_entity_poly.entity_id
_entity_poly.type
_entity_poly.pdbx_seq_one_letter_code
_entity_poly.pdbx_strand_id
1 'polypeptide(L)'
;MNKEKALQGIEALIQDGNNVLKTMRNSELGGTYVDSAIYNSWLAKAIAFLKLFLEDDNEFVKGLQKSHRNYYYEASTCVKIIENVKEYINKDFITFEQKNKVDIGDALNVIFSHFYKVARQLRCRYENRETLKIEDEYDVQDLLHALLLLYFDDVRAEEWTPSYAGKSSRMDFLLKNERVVIEVKKTRQGLADKELGDQLIIDVDRYKVHPDCKRLICFVIADEHP
;
A
#
# COMPACT_ATOMS: atom_id res chain seq x y z
N MET A 1 5.90 7.73 -5.21
CA MET A 1 6.51 8.67 -6.21
C MET A 1 7.79 9.20 -5.61
N ASN A 2 8.87 9.41 -6.36
CA ASN A 2 10.10 10.01 -5.82
C ASN A 2 10.09 11.54 -6.00
N LYS A 3 11.00 12.25 -5.29
CA LYS A 3 11.12 13.72 -5.31
C LYS A 3 11.31 14.29 -6.72
N GLU A 4 12.16 13.66 -7.53
CA GLU A 4 12.47 14.13 -8.89
C GLU A 4 11.25 14.08 -9.81
N LYS A 5 10.54 12.94 -9.84
CA LYS A 5 9.29 12.80 -10.62
C LYS A 5 8.20 13.75 -10.14
N ALA A 6 8.12 14.00 -8.83
CA ALA A 6 7.18 14.98 -8.29
C ALA A 6 7.50 16.39 -8.78
N LEU A 7 8.76 16.81 -8.72
CA LEU A 7 9.19 18.13 -9.21
C LEU A 7 8.94 18.30 -10.72
N GLN A 8 9.25 17.29 -11.53
CA GLN A 8 8.98 17.32 -12.98
C GLN A 8 7.47 17.49 -13.26
N GLY A 9 6.61 16.73 -12.56
CA GLY A 9 5.17 16.87 -12.73
C GLY A 9 4.63 18.21 -12.25
N ILE A 10 5.14 18.75 -11.16
CA ILE A 10 4.79 20.09 -10.65
C ILE A 10 5.21 21.18 -11.64
N GLU A 11 6.39 21.09 -12.23
CA GLU A 11 6.85 22.03 -13.25
C GLU A 11 5.96 22.04 -14.49
N ALA A 12 5.58 20.85 -14.98
CA ALA A 12 4.62 20.73 -16.08
C ALA A 12 3.28 21.36 -15.72
N LEU A 13 2.75 21.13 -14.51
CA LEU A 13 1.50 21.73 -14.06
C LEU A 13 1.58 23.27 -13.94
N ILE A 14 2.69 23.83 -13.50
CA ILE A 14 2.90 25.28 -13.46
C ILE A 14 2.91 25.83 -14.89
N GLN A 15 3.59 25.18 -15.82
CA GLN A 15 3.62 25.59 -17.23
C GLN A 15 2.23 25.56 -17.86
N ASP A 16 1.48 24.48 -17.65
CA ASP A 16 0.10 24.35 -18.12
C ASP A 16 -0.81 25.40 -17.48
N GLY A 17 -0.67 25.66 -16.18
CA GLY A 17 -1.41 26.72 -15.48
C GLY A 17 -1.13 28.11 -16.05
N ASN A 18 0.14 28.42 -16.36
CA ASN A 18 0.48 29.66 -17.03
C ASN A 18 -0.12 29.76 -18.44
N ASN A 19 -0.27 28.65 -19.15
CA ASN A 19 -1.00 28.64 -20.43
C ASN A 19 -2.50 28.86 -20.24
N VAL A 20 -3.11 28.35 -19.15
CA VAL A 20 -4.50 28.70 -18.78
C VAL A 20 -4.63 30.21 -18.58
N LEU A 21 -3.71 30.84 -17.83
CA LEU A 21 -3.73 32.30 -17.58
C LEU A 21 -3.63 33.13 -18.86
N LYS A 22 -2.95 32.66 -19.90
CA LYS A 22 -2.86 33.33 -21.21
C LYS A 22 -4.19 33.33 -21.96
N THR A 23 -5.17 32.50 -21.58
CA THR A 23 -6.51 32.50 -22.18
C THR A 23 -7.41 33.61 -21.64
N MET A 24 -6.84 34.54 -20.86
CA MET A 24 -7.54 35.65 -20.20
C MET A 24 -8.41 36.48 -21.18
N ARG A 25 -9.63 36.74 -20.75
CA ARG A 25 -10.59 37.60 -21.46
C ARG A 25 -11.31 38.49 -20.46
N ASN A 26 -11.57 39.75 -20.85
CA ASN A 26 -12.42 40.65 -20.09
C ASN A 26 -13.88 40.49 -20.55
N SER A 27 -14.79 40.48 -19.61
CA SER A 27 -16.23 40.49 -19.90
C SER A 27 -16.73 41.92 -20.01
N GLU A 28 -17.71 42.16 -20.91
CA GLU A 28 -18.40 43.46 -21.05
C GLU A 28 -19.18 43.85 -19.78
N LEU A 29 -19.59 42.84 -18.97
CA LEU A 29 -20.30 43.03 -17.70
C LEU A 29 -19.36 43.20 -16.50
N GLY A 30 -18.08 43.31 -16.76
CA GLY A 30 -17.02 43.38 -15.71
C GLY A 30 -16.52 42.03 -15.28
N GLY A 31 -15.23 42.01 -14.91
CA GLY A 31 -14.52 40.80 -14.49
C GLY A 31 -13.61 40.20 -15.56
N THR A 32 -12.54 39.56 -15.11
CA THR A 32 -11.56 38.92 -15.97
C THR A 32 -11.63 37.42 -15.76
N TYR A 33 -11.74 36.66 -16.84
CA TYR A 33 -11.96 35.20 -16.84
C TYR A 33 -10.89 34.52 -17.69
N VAL A 34 -10.66 33.26 -17.43
CA VAL A 34 -9.90 32.35 -18.28
C VAL A 34 -10.85 31.38 -18.98
N ASP A 35 -10.35 30.64 -19.99
CA ASP A 35 -11.15 29.61 -20.63
C ASP A 35 -11.58 28.55 -19.64
N SER A 36 -12.89 28.35 -19.49
CA SER A 36 -13.48 27.48 -18.47
C SER A 36 -13.13 26.00 -18.69
N ALA A 37 -13.12 25.53 -19.95
CA ALA A 37 -12.84 24.12 -20.24
C ALA A 37 -11.37 23.77 -19.98
N ILE A 38 -10.48 24.64 -20.42
CA ILE A 38 -9.02 24.48 -20.22
C ILE A 38 -8.70 24.55 -18.72
N TYR A 39 -9.27 25.53 -18.00
CA TYR A 39 -9.07 25.70 -16.56
C TYR A 39 -9.55 24.48 -15.77
N ASN A 40 -10.78 24.02 -15.98
CA ASN A 40 -11.34 22.89 -15.24
C ASN A 40 -10.56 21.59 -15.51
N SER A 41 -10.15 21.37 -16.76
CA SER A 41 -9.31 20.21 -17.11
C SER A 41 -7.96 20.26 -16.43
N TRP A 42 -7.30 21.42 -16.41
CA TRP A 42 -6.02 21.61 -15.73
C TRP A 42 -6.15 21.46 -14.21
N LEU A 43 -7.17 22.06 -13.59
CA LEU A 43 -7.42 22.02 -12.16
C LEU A 43 -7.64 20.56 -11.70
N ALA A 44 -8.43 19.79 -12.44
CA ALA A 44 -8.65 18.37 -12.14
C ALA A 44 -7.36 17.55 -12.20
N LYS A 45 -6.51 17.80 -13.22
CA LYS A 45 -5.18 17.16 -13.32
C LYS A 45 -4.28 17.55 -12.15
N ALA A 46 -4.28 18.83 -11.76
CA ALA A 46 -3.46 19.33 -10.65
C ALA A 46 -3.87 18.68 -9.33
N ILE A 47 -5.16 18.62 -9.03
CA ILE A 47 -5.67 17.95 -7.82
C ILE A 47 -5.32 16.47 -7.84
N ALA A 48 -5.57 15.76 -8.94
CA ALA A 48 -5.26 14.34 -9.06
C ALA A 48 -3.76 14.07 -8.88
N PHE A 49 -2.90 14.93 -9.45
CA PHE A 49 -1.45 14.78 -9.33
C PHE A 49 -0.98 15.00 -7.89
N LEU A 50 -1.44 16.04 -7.20
CA LEU A 50 -1.07 16.30 -5.81
C LEU A 50 -1.46 15.14 -4.88
N LYS A 51 -2.63 14.53 -5.12
CA LYS A 51 -3.11 13.36 -4.35
C LYS A 51 -2.25 12.10 -4.51
N LEU A 52 -1.31 12.06 -5.44
CA LEU A 52 -0.35 10.95 -5.55
C LEU A 52 0.67 10.93 -4.41
N PHE A 53 0.87 12.06 -3.70
CA PHE A 53 1.86 12.19 -2.64
C PHE A 53 1.45 13.10 -1.48
N LEU A 54 0.30 13.76 -1.54
CA LEU A 54 -0.33 14.50 -0.45
C LEU A 54 -1.65 13.84 -0.08
N GLU A 55 -2.01 13.90 1.19
CA GLU A 55 -3.29 13.41 1.68
C GLU A 55 -4.45 14.31 1.25
N ASP A 56 -5.67 13.78 1.21
CA ASP A 56 -6.87 14.51 0.78
C ASP A 56 -7.19 15.72 1.67
N ASP A 57 -6.79 15.69 2.92
CA ASP A 57 -6.98 16.74 3.92
C ASP A 57 -5.86 17.79 3.93
N ASN A 58 -4.82 17.62 3.10
CA ASN A 58 -3.73 18.57 2.97
C ASN A 58 -4.24 19.94 2.49
N GLU A 59 -3.73 21.04 3.09
CA GLU A 59 -4.21 22.39 2.81
C GLU A 59 -3.96 22.86 1.36
N PHE A 60 -2.92 22.37 0.68
CA PHE A 60 -2.71 22.65 -0.74
C PHE A 60 -3.80 22.00 -1.60
N VAL A 61 -4.14 20.73 -1.31
CA VAL A 61 -5.21 20.01 -2.01
C VAL A 61 -6.56 20.68 -1.78
N LYS A 62 -6.90 21.01 -0.52
CA LYS A 62 -8.12 21.73 -0.15
C LYS A 62 -8.18 23.11 -0.81
N GLY A 63 -7.06 23.81 -0.91
CA GLY A 63 -6.98 25.12 -1.58
C GLY A 63 -7.39 25.05 -3.05
N LEU A 64 -6.91 24.03 -3.77
CA LEU A 64 -7.33 23.81 -5.16
C LEU A 64 -8.78 23.36 -5.27
N GLN A 65 -9.28 22.50 -4.36
CA GLN A 65 -10.65 22.01 -4.37
C GLN A 65 -11.71 23.10 -4.12
N LYS A 66 -11.34 24.19 -3.42
CA LYS A 66 -12.25 25.33 -3.18
C LYS A 66 -12.44 26.22 -4.40
N SER A 67 -11.61 26.11 -5.41
CA SER A 67 -11.63 26.94 -6.62
C SER A 67 -12.54 26.34 -7.67
N HIS A 68 -13.75 26.90 -7.81
CA HIS A 68 -14.80 26.38 -8.72
C HIS A 68 -15.10 27.31 -9.89
N ARG A 69 -14.55 28.53 -9.87
CA ARG A 69 -14.89 29.56 -10.86
C ARG A 69 -13.66 29.85 -11.70
N ASN A 70 -13.90 30.10 -12.99
CA ASN A 70 -12.85 30.44 -13.96
C ASN A 70 -12.47 31.93 -13.96
N TYR A 71 -12.56 32.59 -12.80
CA TYR A 71 -12.01 33.93 -12.66
C TYR A 71 -10.48 33.89 -12.75
N TYR A 72 -9.93 34.90 -13.43
CA TYR A 72 -8.46 34.97 -13.56
C TYR A 72 -7.73 34.96 -12.23
N TYR A 73 -8.24 35.65 -11.21
CA TYR A 73 -7.62 35.68 -9.88
C TYR A 73 -7.65 34.31 -9.20
N GLU A 74 -8.74 33.52 -9.37
CA GLU A 74 -8.80 32.17 -8.83
C GLU A 74 -7.81 31.24 -9.55
N ALA A 75 -7.76 31.29 -10.87
CA ALA A 75 -6.79 30.52 -11.65
C ALA A 75 -5.33 30.89 -11.28
N SER A 76 -5.04 32.19 -11.13
CA SER A 76 -3.74 32.67 -10.68
C SER A 76 -3.41 32.18 -9.27
N THR A 77 -4.36 32.17 -8.35
CA THR A 77 -4.19 31.64 -7.00
C THR A 77 -3.89 30.14 -7.02
N CYS A 78 -4.56 29.36 -7.88
CA CYS A 78 -4.29 27.93 -8.03
C CYS A 78 -2.87 27.68 -8.56
N VAL A 79 -2.39 28.45 -9.55
CA VAL A 79 -1.01 28.36 -10.03
C VAL A 79 -0.04 28.65 -8.88
N LYS A 80 -0.33 29.67 -8.06
CA LYS A 80 0.52 30.03 -6.91
C LYS A 80 0.56 28.94 -5.84
N ILE A 81 -0.56 28.25 -5.59
CA ILE A 81 -0.60 27.09 -4.70
C ILE A 81 0.38 26.02 -5.20
N ILE A 82 0.39 25.72 -6.49
CA ILE A 82 1.27 24.69 -7.07
C ILE A 82 2.75 25.14 -6.99
N GLU A 83 3.04 26.43 -7.21
CA GLU A 83 4.39 26.97 -6.99
C GLU A 83 4.85 26.83 -5.54
N ASN A 84 3.98 27.07 -4.57
CA ASN A 84 4.28 26.87 -3.17
C ASN A 84 4.56 25.39 -2.85
N VAL A 85 3.80 24.45 -3.45
CA VAL A 85 4.11 23.00 -3.33
C VAL A 85 5.52 22.70 -3.83
N LYS A 86 5.94 23.28 -4.99
CA LYS A 86 7.30 23.13 -5.51
C LYS A 86 8.33 23.61 -4.49
N GLU A 87 8.10 24.77 -3.89
CA GLU A 87 8.99 25.34 -2.89
C GLU A 87 9.10 24.44 -1.64
N TYR A 88 7.97 23.90 -1.16
CA TYR A 88 7.93 22.98 -0.02
C TYR A 88 8.67 21.66 -0.30
N ILE A 89 8.55 21.14 -1.52
CA ILE A 89 9.32 19.97 -1.97
C ILE A 89 10.82 20.27 -1.99
N ASN A 90 11.23 21.44 -2.51
CA ASN A 90 12.64 21.81 -2.58
C ASN A 90 13.27 22.03 -1.18
N LYS A 91 12.48 22.51 -0.23
CA LYS A 91 12.91 22.72 1.18
C LYS A 91 12.78 21.46 2.04
N ASP A 92 12.45 20.31 1.45
CA ASP A 92 12.23 19.03 2.14
C ASP A 92 11.13 19.07 3.24
N PHE A 93 10.18 20.02 3.16
CA PHE A 93 9.01 20.07 4.02
C PHE A 93 7.95 19.03 3.61
N ILE A 94 7.98 18.59 2.36
CA ILE A 94 7.22 17.42 1.87
C ILE A 94 8.24 16.30 1.71
N THR A 95 8.17 15.32 2.60
CA THR A 95 9.01 14.14 2.54
C THR A 95 8.39 13.12 1.60
N PHE A 96 9.13 12.77 0.56
CA PHE A 96 8.81 11.59 -0.22
C PHE A 96 9.43 10.40 0.50
N GLU A 97 8.70 9.84 1.47
CA GLU A 97 9.07 8.52 1.91
C GLU A 97 9.18 7.66 0.66
N GLN A 98 10.36 7.16 0.40
CA GLN A 98 10.48 5.95 -0.38
C GLN A 98 9.82 4.86 0.48
N LYS A 99 8.49 4.80 0.45
CA LYS A 99 7.86 3.52 0.57
C LYS A 99 8.40 2.77 -0.65
N ASN A 100 9.50 2.09 -0.45
CA ASN A 100 9.79 0.87 -1.17
C ASN A 100 8.54 0.02 -0.87
N LYS A 101 7.46 0.25 -1.61
CA LYS A 101 6.42 -0.74 -1.75
C LYS A 101 7.12 -1.87 -2.49
N VAL A 102 7.88 -2.64 -1.74
CA VAL A 102 8.23 -3.97 -2.17
C VAL A 102 6.89 -4.56 -2.58
N ASP A 103 6.76 -4.97 -3.82
CA ASP A 103 5.53 -5.64 -4.24
C ASP A 103 5.24 -6.75 -3.24
N ILE A 104 3.99 -6.84 -2.79
CA ILE A 104 3.60 -7.81 -1.76
C ILE A 104 3.98 -9.22 -2.20
N GLY A 105 3.78 -9.53 -3.50
CA GLY A 105 4.14 -10.81 -4.08
C GLY A 105 5.64 -11.05 -4.05
N ASP A 106 6.45 -10.04 -4.38
CA ASP A 106 7.91 -10.14 -4.35
C ASP A 106 8.42 -10.33 -2.92
N ALA A 107 7.90 -9.57 -1.95
CA ALA A 107 8.27 -9.73 -0.53
C ALA A 107 7.95 -11.14 -0.03
N LEU A 108 6.74 -11.62 -0.27
CA LEU A 108 6.31 -12.95 0.16
C LEU A 108 7.09 -14.06 -0.57
N ASN A 109 7.37 -13.90 -1.86
CA ASN A 109 8.20 -14.84 -2.61
C ASN A 109 9.62 -14.95 -2.02
N VAL A 110 10.24 -13.82 -1.64
CA VAL A 110 11.54 -13.82 -0.98
C VAL A 110 11.46 -14.54 0.36
N ILE A 111 10.47 -14.21 1.20
CA ILE A 111 10.29 -14.87 2.52
C ILE A 111 10.09 -16.38 2.33
N PHE A 112 9.16 -16.81 1.50
CA PHE A 112 8.81 -18.22 1.33
C PHE A 112 9.95 -19.03 0.72
N SER A 113 10.63 -18.50 -0.30
CA SER A 113 11.75 -19.17 -0.94
C SER A 113 13.00 -19.29 -0.05
N HIS A 114 13.15 -18.41 0.94
CA HIS A 114 14.28 -18.43 1.86
C HIS A 114 13.95 -19.02 3.23
N PHE A 115 12.69 -19.37 3.50
CA PHE A 115 12.23 -19.84 4.81
C PHE A 115 13.12 -20.98 5.36
N TYR A 116 13.31 -22.02 4.57
CA TYR A 116 14.15 -23.15 4.97
C TYR A 116 15.63 -22.79 5.16
N LYS A 117 16.16 -21.85 4.37
CA LYS A 117 17.53 -21.38 4.53
C LYS A 117 17.71 -20.69 5.88
N VAL A 118 16.73 -19.86 6.27
CA VAL A 118 16.73 -19.16 7.56
C VAL A 118 16.58 -20.16 8.71
N ALA A 119 15.61 -21.07 8.63
CA ALA A 119 15.39 -22.11 9.63
C ALA A 119 16.65 -22.95 9.86
N ARG A 120 17.33 -23.33 8.78
CA ARG A 120 18.57 -24.09 8.80
C ARG A 120 19.71 -23.29 9.42
N GLN A 121 19.85 -22.00 9.09
CA GLN A 121 20.87 -21.12 9.67
C GLN A 121 20.66 -20.93 11.17
N LEU A 122 19.41 -20.83 11.64
CA LEU A 122 19.09 -20.72 13.06
C LEU A 122 19.55 -21.95 13.87
N ARG A 123 19.59 -23.15 13.25
CA ARG A 123 20.10 -24.37 13.88
C ARG A 123 21.63 -24.35 14.01
N CYS A 124 22.33 -23.60 13.18
CA CYS A 124 23.79 -23.50 13.17
C CYS A 124 24.27 -22.37 14.09
N ARG A 125 24.02 -22.47 15.39
CA ARG A 125 24.42 -21.43 16.35
C ARG A 125 25.77 -21.71 16.98
N TYR A 126 26.47 -20.63 17.33
CA TYR A 126 27.72 -20.69 18.07
C TYR A 126 27.53 -21.50 19.38
N GLU A 127 28.44 -22.43 19.66
CA GLU A 127 28.41 -23.32 20.84
C GLU A 127 27.11 -24.13 21.01
N ASN A 128 26.44 -24.49 19.93
CA ASN A 128 25.18 -25.26 19.94
C ASN A 128 24.10 -24.67 20.89
N ARG A 129 24.03 -23.36 20.98
CA ARG A 129 23.00 -22.69 21.79
C ARG A 129 21.60 -23.05 21.30
N GLU A 130 20.67 -23.13 22.24
CA GLU A 130 19.27 -23.40 21.91
C GLU A 130 18.72 -22.42 20.89
N THR A 131 17.87 -22.92 20.03
CA THR A 131 17.22 -22.18 18.95
C THR A 131 15.83 -22.71 18.71
N LEU A 132 15.04 -21.94 17.90
CA LEU A 132 13.77 -22.40 17.40
C LEU A 132 13.95 -23.67 16.55
N LYS A 133 13.20 -24.72 16.88
CA LYS A 133 13.07 -25.93 16.09
C LYS A 133 11.71 -25.91 15.41
N ILE A 134 11.65 -26.29 14.16
CA ILE A 134 10.41 -26.35 13.39
C ILE A 134 9.84 -27.77 13.50
N GLU A 135 9.10 -28.04 14.58
CA GLU A 135 8.50 -29.34 14.85
C GLU A 135 7.04 -29.40 14.41
N ASP A 136 6.31 -28.30 14.58
CA ASP A 136 4.90 -28.22 14.21
C ASP A 136 4.55 -26.94 13.43
N GLU A 137 3.26 -26.69 13.22
CA GLU A 137 2.74 -25.55 12.48
C GLU A 137 2.95 -24.23 13.24
N TYR A 138 2.92 -24.25 14.57
CA TYR A 138 3.15 -23.06 15.40
C TYR A 138 4.60 -22.58 15.31
N ASP A 139 5.56 -23.49 15.28
CA ASP A 139 6.97 -23.13 15.08
C ASP A 139 7.21 -22.47 13.70
N VAL A 140 6.47 -22.92 12.69
CA VAL A 140 6.47 -22.29 11.35
C VAL A 140 5.89 -20.89 11.44
N GLN A 141 4.78 -20.72 12.16
CA GLN A 141 4.14 -19.41 12.35
C GLN A 141 5.07 -18.45 13.09
N ASP A 142 5.74 -18.86 14.14
CA ASP A 142 6.68 -18.03 14.90
C ASP A 142 7.80 -17.47 14.01
N LEU A 143 8.45 -18.35 13.23
CA LEU A 143 9.50 -17.90 12.32
C LEU A 143 8.94 -17.02 11.19
N LEU A 144 7.81 -17.41 10.63
CA LEU A 144 7.17 -16.65 9.55
C LEU A 144 6.76 -15.26 10.03
N HIS A 145 6.22 -15.14 11.25
CA HIS A 145 5.88 -13.86 11.85
C HIS A 145 7.08 -12.92 11.90
N ALA A 146 8.20 -13.40 12.42
CA ALA A 146 9.44 -12.63 12.49
C ALA A 146 9.95 -12.19 11.10
N LEU A 147 9.80 -13.01 10.07
CA LEU A 147 10.19 -12.68 8.71
C LEU A 147 9.22 -11.68 8.04
N LEU A 148 7.93 -11.78 8.32
CA LEU A 148 6.92 -10.85 7.81
C LEU A 148 7.17 -9.43 8.32
N LEU A 149 7.56 -9.26 9.59
CA LEU A 149 7.88 -7.95 10.20
C LEU A 149 9.05 -7.23 9.52
N LEU A 150 9.86 -7.89 8.68
CA LEU A 150 10.91 -7.24 7.89
C LEU A 150 10.36 -6.39 6.74
N TYR A 151 9.13 -6.68 6.28
CA TYR A 151 8.53 -6.06 5.10
C TYR A 151 7.19 -5.38 5.36
N PHE A 152 6.48 -5.77 6.43
CA PHE A 152 5.12 -5.32 6.71
C PHE A 152 5.01 -4.71 8.10
N ASP A 153 4.41 -3.54 8.20
CA ASP A 153 4.32 -2.76 9.45
C ASP A 153 3.20 -3.25 10.39
N ASP A 154 2.07 -3.73 9.85
CA ASP A 154 0.90 -4.18 10.61
C ASP A 154 0.61 -5.66 10.31
N VAL A 155 1.37 -6.54 10.97
CA VAL A 155 1.21 -8.00 10.92
C VAL A 155 0.47 -8.45 12.16
N ARG A 156 -0.74 -8.97 12.00
CA ARG A 156 -1.58 -9.45 13.10
C ARG A 156 -1.65 -10.97 13.08
N ALA A 157 -1.12 -11.59 14.12
CA ALA A 157 -1.22 -13.02 14.32
C ALA A 157 -2.52 -13.36 15.06
N GLU A 158 -3.10 -14.52 14.77
CA GLU A 158 -4.28 -15.08 15.42
C GLU A 158 -5.50 -14.14 15.50
N GLU A 159 -5.70 -13.27 14.51
CA GLU A 159 -6.85 -12.35 14.52
C GLU A 159 -8.16 -13.12 14.28
N TRP A 160 -9.19 -12.75 15.04
CA TRP A 160 -10.47 -13.41 14.94
C TRP A 160 -11.24 -13.00 13.69
N THR A 161 -11.75 -13.99 12.97
CA THR A 161 -12.73 -13.71 11.91
C THR A 161 -14.07 -13.35 12.53
N PRO A 162 -14.83 -12.39 11.94
CA PRO A 162 -16.22 -12.18 12.31
C PRO A 162 -16.98 -13.53 12.20
N SER A 163 -17.77 -13.87 13.24
CA SER A 163 -18.49 -15.14 13.25
C SER A 163 -19.49 -15.20 12.10
N TYR A 164 -19.29 -16.14 11.18
CA TYR A 164 -20.27 -16.52 10.17
C TYR A 164 -20.88 -17.87 10.57
N ALA A 165 -22.19 -17.93 10.62
CA ALA A 165 -22.95 -19.14 11.03
C ALA A 165 -22.56 -19.71 12.41
N GLY A 166 -22.19 -18.84 13.38
CA GLY A 166 -21.94 -19.27 14.78
C GLY A 166 -20.58 -19.93 15.04
N LYS A 167 -19.69 -19.98 14.05
CA LYS A 167 -18.31 -20.43 14.23
C LYS A 167 -17.35 -19.26 13.98
N SER A 168 -16.63 -18.83 15.02
CA SER A 168 -15.46 -17.97 14.88
C SER A 168 -14.23 -18.84 14.61
N SER A 169 -13.33 -18.38 13.75
CA SER A 169 -12.02 -19.00 13.57
C SER A 169 -10.94 -17.95 13.65
N ARG A 170 -9.73 -18.37 13.95
CA ARG A 170 -8.55 -17.50 13.92
C ARG A 170 -7.90 -17.59 12.57
N MET A 171 -7.40 -16.48 12.08
CA MET A 171 -6.47 -16.40 10.95
C MET A 171 -5.05 -16.57 11.47
N ASP A 172 -4.18 -17.26 10.75
CA ASP A 172 -2.79 -17.33 11.18
C ASP A 172 -2.14 -15.94 11.12
N PHE A 173 -2.26 -15.23 9.98
CA PHE A 173 -1.81 -13.85 9.85
C PHE A 173 -2.72 -13.00 9.00
N LEU A 174 -2.91 -11.74 9.42
CA LEU A 174 -3.48 -10.68 8.63
C LEU A 174 -2.46 -9.56 8.43
N LEU A 175 -2.05 -9.32 7.18
CA LEU A 175 -1.34 -8.12 6.77
C LEU A 175 -2.39 -7.03 6.57
N LYS A 176 -2.64 -6.23 7.60
CA LYS A 176 -3.80 -5.34 7.70
C LYS A 176 -3.81 -4.26 6.61
N ASN A 177 -2.67 -3.61 6.40
CA ASN A 177 -2.54 -2.53 5.42
C ASN A 177 -2.68 -3.05 3.98
N GLU A 178 -2.20 -4.26 3.72
CA GLU A 178 -2.20 -4.93 2.42
C GLU A 178 -3.52 -5.65 2.14
N ARG A 179 -4.29 -5.94 3.19
CA ARG A 179 -5.53 -6.73 3.15
C ARG A 179 -5.29 -8.14 2.62
N VAL A 180 -4.20 -8.75 3.08
CA VAL A 180 -3.79 -10.12 2.74
C VAL A 180 -3.89 -10.98 3.97
N VAL A 181 -4.56 -12.12 3.86
CA VAL A 181 -4.55 -13.20 4.86
C VAL A 181 -3.54 -14.24 4.42
N ILE A 182 -2.72 -14.71 5.36
CA ILE A 182 -1.79 -15.81 5.15
C ILE A 182 -2.19 -16.94 6.08
N GLU A 183 -2.44 -18.11 5.51
CA GLU A 183 -2.66 -19.38 6.22
C GLU A 183 -1.42 -20.24 6.08
N VAL A 184 -0.98 -20.82 7.18
CA VAL A 184 0.15 -21.74 7.25
C VAL A 184 -0.39 -23.16 7.30
N LYS A 185 0.20 -24.06 6.54
CA LYS A 185 -0.08 -25.50 6.62
C LYS A 185 1.22 -26.28 6.61
N LYS A 186 1.43 -27.10 7.62
CA LYS A 186 2.55 -28.03 7.66
C LYS A 186 2.08 -29.43 7.28
N THR A 187 2.59 -29.95 6.17
CA THR A 187 2.27 -31.32 5.76
C THR A 187 2.98 -32.31 6.68
N ARG A 188 2.31 -33.40 6.99
CA ARG A 188 2.88 -34.55 7.74
C ARG A 188 2.92 -35.75 6.81
N GLN A 189 3.80 -36.70 7.08
CA GLN A 189 3.76 -37.99 6.38
C GLN A 189 2.37 -38.62 6.56
N GLY A 190 1.67 -38.84 5.42
CA GLY A 190 0.33 -39.42 5.42
C GLY A 190 -0.83 -38.42 5.34
N LEU A 191 -0.58 -37.10 5.37
CA LEU A 191 -1.61 -36.12 5.01
C LEU A 191 -1.84 -36.23 3.49
N ALA A 192 -2.97 -36.79 3.10
CA ALA A 192 -3.31 -36.92 1.69
C ALA A 192 -3.54 -35.55 1.08
N ASP A 193 -3.08 -35.30 -0.16
CA ASP A 193 -3.30 -34.05 -0.93
C ASP A 193 -4.79 -33.63 -0.91
N LYS A 194 -5.68 -34.60 -0.80
CA LYS A 194 -7.14 -34.38 -0.67
C LYS A 194 -7.51 -33.66 0.62
N GLU A 195 -6.95 -34.03 1.77
CA GLU A 195 -7.27 -33.40 3.05
C GLU A 195 -6.78 -31.96 3.10
N LEU A 196 -5.60 -31.70 2.53
CA LEU A 196 -5.09 -30.34 2.36
C LEU A 196 -6.02 -29.51 1.45
N GLY A 197 -6.45 -30.11 0.34
CA GLY A 197 -7.38 -29.48 -0.59
C GLY A 197 -8.73 -29.14 0.07
N ASP A 198 -9.30 -30.03 0.86
CA ASP A 198 -10.56 -29.81 1.59
C ASP A 198 -10.40 -28.67 2.63
N GLN A 199 -9.28 -28.60 3.34
CA GLN A 199 -8.98 -27.49 4.26
C GLN A 199 -8.88 -26.15 3.53
N LEU A 200 -8.18 -26.11 2.40
CA LEU A 200 -8.04 -24.90 1.59
C LEU A 200 -9.38 -24.38 1.07
N ILE A 201 -10.30 -25.27 0.68
CA ILE A 201 -11.65 -24.88 0.25
C ILE A 201 -12.41 -24.21 1.40
N ILE A 202 -12.33 -24.79 2.60
CA ILE A 202 -12.96 -24.23 3.80
C ILE A 202 -12.37 -22.84 4.12
N ASP A 203 -11.06 -22.67 4.05
CA ASP A 203 -10.39 -21.40 4.31
C ASP A 203 -10.77 -20.34 3.27
N VAL A 204 -10.83 -20.70 1.98
CA VAL A 204 -11.31 -19.81 0.91
C VAL A 204 -12.74 -19.32 1.18
N ASP A 205 -13.67 -20.22 1.50
CA ASP A 205 -15.06 -19.84 1.76
C ASP A 205 -15.18 -18.95 3.00
N ARG A 206 -14.35 -19.19 4.02
CA ARG A 206 -14.32 -18.42 5.26
C ARG A 206 -13.81 -17.00 5.03
N TYR A 207 -12.70 -16.82 4.31
CA TYR A 207 -12.07 -15.52 4.14
C TYR A 207 -12.65 -14.69 3.00
N LYS A 208 -13.39 -15.28 2.08
CA LYS A 208 -14.07 -14.59 0.99
C LYS A 208 -15.04 -13.50 1.47
N VAL A 209 -15.63 -13.66 2.65
CA VAL A 209 -16.55 -12.69 3.24
C VAL A 209 -15.91 -11.76 4.26
N HIS A 210 -14.60 -11.89 4.51
CA HIS A 210 -13.91 -11.07 5.50
C HIS A 210 -13.61 -9.67 4.92
N PRO A 211 -14.01 -8.58 5.60
CA PRO A 211 -13.88 -7.20 5.08
C PRO A 211 -12.44 -6.79 4.82
N ASP A 212 -11.50 -7.34 5.56
CA ASP A 212 -10.06 -7.02 5.46
C ASP A 212 -9.28 -8.06 4.64
N CYS A 213 -9.93 -9.02 4.00
CA CYS A 213 -9.29 -10.00 3.13
C CYS A 213 -9.62 -9.70 1.66
N LYS A 214 -8.64 -9.22 0.91
CA LYS A 214 -8.70 -9.11 -0.56
C LYS A 214 -7.97 -10.26 -1.25
N ARG A 215 -7.03 -10.87 -0.55
CA ARG A 215 -6.21 -11.98 -1.07
C ARG A 215 -5.93 -12.96 0.06
N LEU A 216 -6.15 -14.24 -0.20
CA LEU A 216 -5.71 -15.34 0.65
C LEU A 216 -4.47 -15.97 0.04
N ILE A 217 -3.46 -16.21 0.87
CA ILE A 217 -2.24 -16.91 0.51
C ILE A 217 -2.06 -18.07 1.47
N CYS A 218 -1.86 -19.27 0.94
CA CYS A 218 -1.58 -20.45 1.73
C CYS A 218 -0.07 -20.76 1.63
N PHE A 219 0.61 -20.72 2.77
CA PHE A 219 2.00 -21.11 2.88
C PHE A 219 2.07 -22.57 3.34
N VAL A 220 2.34 -23.46 2.41
CA VAL A 220 2.42 -24.90 2.67
C VAL A 220 3.88 -25.33 2.80
N ILE A 221 4.21 -25.91 3.93
CA ILE A 221 5.55 -26.45 4.24
C ILE A 221 5.50 -27.96 4.31
N ALA A 222 6.37 -28.63 3.55
CA ALA A 222 6.60 -30.05 3.69
C ALA A 222 7.62 -30.33 4.80
N ASP A 223 7.52 -31.48 5.47
CA ASP A 223 8.59 -31.92 6.37
C ASP A 223 9.91 -32.01 5.59
N GLU A 224 10.97 -31.38 6.11
CA GLU A 224 12.31 -31.63 5.59
C GLU A 224 12.65 -33.09 5.84
N HIS A 225 12.76 -33.89 4.78
CA HIS A 225 13.44 -35.15 4.90
C HIS A 225 14.92 -34.85 5.14
N PRO A 226 15.56 -35.51 6.14
CA PRO A 226 16.96 -35.31 6.45
C PRO A 226 17.89 -35.70 5.30
#